data_73473d2b71c0866390dc4c1bbfe0fdfa
#
_entry.id   73473d2b71c0866390dc4c1bbfe0fdfa
#
_cell.length_a   1.000
_cell.length_b   1.000
_cell.length_c   1.000
_cell.angle_alpha   90.00
_cell.angle_beta   90.00
_cell.angle_gamma   90.00
#
_symmetry.space_group_name_H-M   'P 1'
#
loop_
_entity.id
_entity.type
_entity.pdbx_description
1 polymer ?
#
loop_
_entity_poly.entity_id
_entity_poly.type
_entity_poly.pdbx_seq_one_letter_code
_entity_poly.pdbx_strand_id
1 'polypeptide(L)'
;MDNKTIRSYGEQALRDEAQAILDQIQYMDDNFEKAVDMMFHCQGKIIVTGVGKSGHVGAKIAATLASTGTPAFYINPLDVYHGDLGVMTDKDVVLALSNSGQTDELLRFIPMVLHMNIPIISITGNPDSLLAKYSNHHITVKVKKEACPLNLAPTSSTTAALATGDALAIALMQVRHFKPRDFAQFHPGGELGKRLLTTAEDVMRSDDMPIIPKEMHLGE
;
A
#
# COMPACT_ATOMS: atom_id res chain seq x y z
N MET A 1 35.32 18.44 0.14
CA MET A 1 34.45 17.71 1.09
C MET A 1 35.13 16.40 1.43
N ASP A 2 35.15 16.01 2.70
CA ASP A 2 35.70 14.71 3.08
C ASP A 2 34.70 13.60 2.78
N ASN A 3 35.11 12.63 1.96
CA ASN A 3 34.25 11.52 1.52
C ASN A 3 33.76 10.62 2.69
N LYS A 4 34.55 10.50 3.76
CA LYS A 4 34.16 9.77 4.97
C LYS A 4 33.00 10.45 5.69
N THR A 5 33.03 11.79 5.76
CA THR A 5 31.98 12.60 6.38
C THR A 5 30.66 12.50 5.60
N ILE A 6 30.72 12.56 4.25
CA ILE A 6 29.50 12.39 3.41
C ILE A 6 28.86 11.02 3.64
N ARG A 7 29.67 9.96 3.67
CA ARG A 7 29.19 8.59 3.91
C ARG A 7 28.51 8.47 5.28
N SER A 8 29.14 9.03 6.33
CA SER A 8 28.59 8.97 7.69
C SER A 8 27.22 9.66 7.81
N TYR A 9 26.97 10.74 7.07
CA TYR A 9 25.66 11.39 7.04
C TYR A 9 24.58 10.46 6.43
N GLY A 10 24.90 9.80 5.32
CA GLY A 10 23.99 8.83 4.71
C GLY A 10 23.71 7.63 5.62
N GLU A 11 24.76 7.07 6.23
CA GLU A 11 24.61 5.96 7.18
C GLU A 11 23.75 6.35 8.39
N GLN A 12 23.91 7.56 8.92
CA GLN A 12 23.10 8.03 10.03
C GLN A 12 21.62 8.18 9.64
N ALA A 13 21.34 8.75 8.47
CA ALA A 13 19.97 8.88 7.97
C ALA A 13 19.28 7.50 7.84
N LEU A 14 19.97 6.50 7.27
CA LEU A 14 19.45 5.14 7.18
C LEU A 14 19.20 4.50 8.55
N ARG A 15 20.07 4.73 9.53
CA ARG A 15 19.86 4.25 10.92
C ARG A 15 18.66 4.91 11.58
N ASP A 16 18.51 6.22 11.42
CA ASP A 16 17.39 6.98 11.99
C ASP A 16 16.06 6.52 11.39
N GLU A 17 15.98 6.28 10.09
CA GLU A 17 14.78 5.76 9.43
C GLU A 17 14.48 4.31 9.81
N ALA A 18 15.50 3.44 9.86
CA ALA A 18 15.32 2.06 10.30
C ALA A 18 14.78 1.99 11.75
N GLN A 19 15.31 2.82 12.64
CA GLN A 19 14.83 2.91 14.02
C GLN A 19 13.38 3.43 14.08
N ALA A 20 13.03 4.41 13.24
CA ALA A 20 11.68 4.93 13.17
C ALA A 20 10.67 3.84 12.75
N ILE A 21 11.05 2.92 11.85
CA ILE A 21 10.23 1.74 11.50
C ILE A 21 10.08 0.81 12.70
N LEU A 22 11.17 0.44 13.36
CA LEU A 22 11.13 -0.47 14.51
C LEU A 22 10.31 0.10 15.67
N ASP A 23 10.37 1.42 15.88
CA ASP A 23 9.58 2.10 16.89
C ASP A 23 8.07 2.00 16.65
N GLN A 24 7.61 1.66 15.41
CA GLN A 24 6.17 1.48 15.17
C GLN A 24 5.59 0.22 15.83
N ILE A 25 6.39 -0.78 16.11
CA ILE A 25 5.93 -2.03 16.75
C ILE A 25 5.22 -1.76 18.07
N GLN A 26 5.66 -0.75 18.85
CA GLN A 26 5.04 -0.38 20.12
C GLN A 26 3.63 0.24 19.96
N TYR A 27 3.27 0.71 18.75
CA TYR A 27 1.96 1.31 18.44
C TYR A 27 1.02 0.33 17.74
N MET A 28 1.45 -0.92 17.52
CA MET A 28 0.57 -1.99 17.03
C MET A 28 -0.39 -2.39 18.14
N ASP A 29 -1.65 -2.01 17.99
CA ASP A 29 -2.73 -2.22 18.95
C ASP A 29 -3.97 -2.83 18.27
N ASP A 30 -5.06 -3.00 19.03
CA ASP A 30 -6.35 -3.51 18.53
C ASP A 30 -6.90 -2.71 17.34
N ASN A 31 -6.51 -1.44 17.15
CA ASN A 31 -6.97 -0.65 16.01
C ASN A 31 -6.32 -1.12 14.71
N PHE A 32 -5.08 -1.62 14.75
CA PHE A 32 -4.45 -2.24 13.60
C PHE A 32 -5.22 -3.50 13.18
N GLU A 33 -5.57 -4.36 14.13
CA GLU A 33 -6.36 -5.58 13.85
C GLU A 33 -7.74 -5.25 13.28
N LYS A 34 -8.45 -4.27 13.89
CA LYS A 34 -9.76 -3.81 13.43
C LYS A 34 -9.69 -3.15 12.05
N ALA A 35 -8.62 -2.43 11.74
CA ALA A 35 -8.39 -1.86 10.42
C ALA A 35 -8.21 -2.96 9.36
N VAL A 36 -7.40 -3.98 9.66
CA VAL A 36 -7.23 -5.14 8.77
C VAL A 36 -8.56 -5.86 8.57
N ASP A 37 -9.34 -6.09 9.62
CA ASP A 37 -10.66 -6.74 9.54
C ASP A 37 -11.63 -5.92 8.68
N MET A 38 -11.70 -4.60 8.89
CA MET A 38 -12.52 -3.70 8.07
C MET A 38 -12.12 -3.74 6.59
N MET A 39 -10.83 -3.72 6.29
CA MET A 39 -10.32 -3.80 4.91
C MET A 39 -10.57 -5.19 4.30
N PHE A 40 -10.49 -6.25 5.10
CA PHE A 40 -10.76 -7.62 4.66
C PHE A 40 -12.22 -7.81 4.24
N HIS A 41 -13.17 -7.24 4.98
CA HIS A 41 -14.60 -7.31 4.71
C HIS A 41 -15.13 -6.22 3.75
N CYS A 42 -14.27 -5.35 3.25
CA CYS A 42 -14.63 -4.32 2.28
C CYS A 42 -15.23 -4.97 1.01
N GLN A 43 -16.46 -4.58 0.66
CA GLN A 43 -17.17 -5.09 -0.51
C GLN A 43 -16.87 -4.32 -1.81
N GLY A 44 -16.24 -3.16 -1.67
CA GLY A 44 -15.78 -2.32 -2.76
C GLY A 44 -14.25 -2.35 -2.90
N LYS A 45 -13.65 -1.20 -2.73
CA LYS A 45 -12.21 -0.99 -2.85
C LYS A 45 -11.69 -0.10 -1.72
N ILE A 46 -10.39 -0.15 -1.48
CA ILE A 46 -9.72 0.74 -0.55
C ILE A 46 -9.32 2.01 -1.29
N ILE A 47 -9.92 3.12 -0.90
CA ILE A 47 -9.57 4.45 -1.41
C ILE A 47 -8.47 5.02 -0.53
N VAL A 48 -7.25 5.06 -1.04
CA VAL A 48 -6.13 5.63 -0.30
C VAL A 48 -6.00 7.11 -0.64
N THR A 49 -5.83 7.97 0.37
CA THR A 49 -5.77 9.41 0.17
C THR A 49 -4.77 10.09 1.10
N GLY A 50 -4.24 11.22 0.70
CA GLY A 50 -3.29 12.04 1.43
C GLY A 50 -2.75 13.17 0.57
N VAL A 51 -2.13 14.18 1.17
CA VAL A 51 -1.61 15.36 0.47
C VAL A 51 -0.08 15.40 0.50
N GLY A 52 0.56 15.87 -0.56
CA GLY A 52 2.01 16.05 -0.64
C GLY A 52 2.77 14.74 -0.46
N LYS A 53 3.72 14.70 0.48
CA LYS A 53 4.52 13.48 0.75
C LYS A 53 3.67 12.31 1.22
N SER A 54 2.63 12.57 2.05
CA SER A 54 1.67 11.55 2.46
C SER A 54 0.88 11.00 1.27
N GLY A 55 0.58 11.83 0.27
CA GLY A 55 -0.06 11.39 -0.97
C GLY A 55 0.82 10.46 -1.79
N HIS A 56 2.12 10.78 -1.95
CA HIS A 56 3.06 9.89 -2.65
C HIS A 56 3.20 8.53 -1.95
N VAL A 57 3.28 8.53 -0.61
CA VAL A 57 3.28 7.32 0.20
C VAL A 57 1.96 6.56 0.03
N GLY A 58 0.83 7.26 0.09
CA GLY A 58 -0.50 6.68 -0.12
C GLY A 58 -0.66 6.02 -1.49
N ALA A 59 -0.16 6.66 -2.55
CA ALA A 59 -0.18 6.08 -3.90
C ALA A 59 0.62 4.76 -3.97
N LYS A 60 1.79 4.69 -3.31
CA LYS A 60 2.55 3.44 -3.22
C LYS A 60 1.80 2.38 -2.42
N ILE A 61 1.18 2.73 -1.29
CA ILE A 61 0.38 1.78 -0.48
C ILE A 61 -0.79 1.24 -1.30
N ALA A 62 -1.50 2.10 -2.03
CA ALA A 62 -2.59 1.68 -2.91
C ALA A 62 -2.12 0.67 -3.98
N ALA A 63 -0.97 0.95 -4.61
CA ALA A 63 -0.38 0.05 -5.60
C ALA A 63 0.02 -1.30 -4.97
N THR A 64 0.58 -1.29 -3.75
CA THR A 64 0.91 -2.52 -3.02
C THR A 64 -0.33 -3.35 -2.70
N LEU A 65 -1.39 -2.72 -2.15
CA LEU A 65 -2.66 -3.37 -1.85
C LEU A 65 -3.27 -4.01 -3.10
N ALA A 66 -3.35 -3.26 -4.21
CA ALA A 66 -3.89 -3.75 -5.48
C ALA A 66 -3.09 -4.96 -6.01
N SER A 67 -1.76 -4.89 -5.96
CA SER A 67 -0.88 -5.96 -6.46
C SER A 67 -0.86 -7.20 -5.56
N THR A 68 -1.37 -7.09 -4.33
CA THR A 68 -1.42 -8.16 -3.34
C THR A 68 -2.85 -8.65 -3.04
N GLY A 69 -3.80 -8.39 -3.95
CA GLY A 69 -5.14 -8.98 -3.92
C GLY A 69 -6.19 -8.18 -3.16
N THR A 70 -5.90 -6.94 -2.76
CA THR A 70 -6.87 -6.02 -2.18
C THR A 70 -7.14 -4.90 -3.17
N PRO A 71 -8.33 -4.81 -3.80
CA PRO A 71 -8.64 -3.73 -4.73
C PRO A 71 -8.45 -2.36 -4.08
N ALA A 72 -7.55 -1.56 -4.61
CA ALA A 72 -7.22 -0.26 -4.05
C ALA A 72 -6.72 0.71 -5.12
N PHE A 73 -6.95 1.99 -4.93
CA PHE A 73 -6.31 3.05 -5.70
C PHE A 73 -6.21 4.35 -4.90
N TYR A 74 -5.33 5.22 -5.35
CA TYR A 74 -5.09 6.50 -4.70
C TYR A 74 -5.96 7.60 -5.33
N ILE A 75 -6.57 8.43 -4.49
CA ILE A 75 -7.25 9.67 -4.88
C ILE A 75 -6.56 10.84 -4.19
N ASN A 76 -6.23 11.87 -4.96
CA ASN A 76 -5.81 13.14 -4.40
C ASN A 76 -7.06 13.89 -3.88
N PRO A 77 -7.11 14.29 -2.60
CA PRO A 77 -8.29 14.94 -2.04
C PRO A 77 -8.64 16.29 -2.69
N LEU A 78 -7.72 16.90 -3.44
CA LEU A 78 -8.00 18.13 -4.20
C LEU A 78 -8.80 17.87 -5.47
N ASP A 79 -8.60 16.73 -6.13
CA ASP A 79 -9.25 16.40 -7.40
C ASP A 79 -10.71 15.96 -7.19
N VAL A 80 -11.07 15.58 -5.97
CA VAL A 80 -12.44 15.21 -5.56
C VAL A 80 -13.44 16.32 -5.82
N TYR A 81 -13.05 17.59 -5.69
CA TYR A 81 -13.91 18.75 -5.96
C TYR A 81 -14.21 18.94 -7.45
N HIS A 82 -13.53 18.22 -8.32
CA HIS A 82 -13.66 18.31 -9.77
C HIS A 82 -14.32 17.06 -10.40
N GLY A 83 -14.93 16.20 -9.58
CA GLY A 83 -15.72 15.06 -10.04
C GLY A 83 -15.21 13.68 -9.61
N ASP A 84 -13.99 13.57 -9.10
CA ASP A 84 -13.41 12.29 -8.70
C ASP A 84 -14.14 11.62 -7.53
N LEU A 85 -14.98 12.38 -6.79
CA LEU A 85 -15.89 11.81 -5.79
C LEU A 85 -16.82 10.73 -6.38
N GLY A 86 -17.14 10.84 -7.68
CA GLY A 86 -18.02 9.90 -8.38
C GLY A 86 -17.48 8.46 -8.52
N VAL A 87 -16.19 8.24 -8.25
CA VAL A 87 -15.61 6.88 -8.26
C VAL A 87 -15.82 6.14 -6.93
N MET A 88 -16.27 6.85 -5.89
CA MET A 88 -16.49 6.29 -4.55
C MET A 88 -17.92 5.77 -4.37
N THR A 89 -18.07 4.73 -3.58
CA THR A 89 -19.36 4.13 -3.23
C THR A 89 -19.41 3.81 -1.73
N ASP A 90 -20.59 3.60 -1.19
CA ASP A 90 -20.84 3.18 0.19
C ASP A 90 -20.27 1.78 0.54
N LYS A 91 -19.77 1.06 -0.47
CA LYS A 91 -19.11 -0.24 -0.30
C LYS A 91 -17.60 -0.13 -0.09
N ASP A 92 -17.04 1.06 -0.26
CA ASP A 92 -15.62 1.31 -0.17
C ASP A 92 -15.17 1.57 1.28
N VAL A 93 -13.86 1.56 1.51
CA VAL A 93 -13.21 2.00 2.75
C VAL A 93 -12.17 3.04 2.40
N VAL A 94 -12.13 4.15 3.12
CA VAL A 94 -11.08 5.17 2.95
C VAL A 94 -9.92 4.89 3.90
N LEU A 95 -8.70 4.87 3.36
CA LEU A 95 -7.44 4.88 4.12
C LEU A 95 -6.78 6.25 3.94
N ALA A 96 -6.87 7.09 4.97
CA ALA A 96 -6.42 8.47 4.94
C ALA A 96 -5.08 8.65 5.67
N LEU A 97 -4.09 9.24 5.00
CA LEU A 97 -2.75 9.48 5.53
C LEU A 97 -2.49 10.97 5.76
N SER A 98 -2.10 11.32 6.99
CA SER A 98 -1.63 12.66 7.34
C SER A 98 -0.77 12.59 8.60
N ASN A 99 0.51 12.98 8.54
CA ASN A 99 1.38 12.93 9.71
C ASN A 99 0.83 13.79 10.88
N SER A 100 0.36 15.00 10.62
CA SER A 100 -0.25 15.87 11.63
C SER A 100 -1.70 15.46 11.99
N GLY A 101 -2.40 14.81 11.04
CA GLY A 101 -3.84 14.59 11.11
C GLY A 101 -4.68 15.87 11.07
N GLN A 102 -4.07 17.01 10.65
CA GLN A 102 -4.65 18.35 10.62
C GLN A 102 -4.50 19.02 9.24
N THR A 103 -4.27 18.25 8.17
CA THR A 103 -4.13 18.77 6.82
C THR A 103 -5.46 19.30 6.32
N ASP A 104 -5.57 20.60 6.07
CA ASP A 104 -6.82 21.29 5.73
C ASP A 104 -7.53 20.66 4.52
N GLU A 105 -6.80 20.37 3.45
CA GLU A 105 -7.35 19.80 2.23
C GLU A 105 -7.98 18.42 2.48
N LEU A 106 -7.34 17.63 3.31
CA LEU A 106 -7.86 16.31 3.69
C LEU A 106 -9.07 16.44 4.61
N LEU A 107 -9.02 17.35 5.58
CA LEU A 107 -10.14 17.60 6.50
C LEU A 107 -11.38 18.19 5.82
N ARG A 108 -11.23 18.88 4.69
CA ARG A 108 -12.36 19.31 3.86
C ARG A 108 -12.99 18.15 3.08
N PHE A 109 -12.20 17.14 2.72
CA PHE A 109 -12.68 15.96 2.03
C PHE A 109 -13.45 15.00 2.96
N ILE A 110 -13.02 14.84 4.20
CA ILE A 110 -13.58 13.87 5.18
C ILE A 110 -15.10 14.00 5.37
N PRO A 111 -15.72 15.22 5.51
CA PRO A 111 -17.17 15.34 5.62
C PRO A 111 -17.96 14.77 4.44
N MET A 112 -17.41 14.81 3.23
CA MET A 112 -18.04 14.22 2.04
C MET A 112 -18.05 12.69 2.15
N VAL A 113 -16.95 12.10 2.59
CA VAL A 113 -16.81 10.64 2.84
C VAL A 113 -17.82 10.19 3.89
N LEU A 114 -17.92 10.92 5.00
CA LEU A 114 -18.87 10.63 6.07
C LEU A 114 -20.32 10.73 5.60
N HIS A 115 -20.64 11.72 4.76
CA HIS A 115 -22.00 11.89 4.18
C HIS A 115 -22.38 10.70 3.28
N MET A 116 -21.40 10.07 2.64
CA MET A 116 -21.60 8.88 1.83
C MET A 116 -21.64 7.58 2.66
N ASN A 117 -21.55 7.67 3.99
CA ASN A 117 -21.45 6.52 4.93
C ASN A 117 -20.27 5.59 4.65
N ILE A 118 -19.18 6.11 4.10
CA ILE A 118 -17.97 5.34 3.83
C ILE A 118 -17.11 5.31 5.10
N PRO A 119 -16.74 4.14 5.61
CA PRO A 119 -15.89 4.04 6.79
C PRO A 119 -14.46 4.50 6.49
N ILE A 120 -13.83 5.06 7.53
CA ILE A 120 -12.51 5.70 7.43
C ILE A 120 -11.54 5.01 8.38
N ILE A 121 -10.38 4.63 7.85
CA ILE A 121 -9.18 4.28 8.60
C ILE A 121 -8.19 5.42 8.42
N SER A 122 -7.59 5.92 9.50
CA SER A 122 -6.54 6.93 9.41
C SER A 122 -5.18 6.43 9.87
N ILE A 123 -4.13 6.93 9.22
CA ILE A 123 -2.74 6.78 9.65
C ILE A 123 -2.22 8.17 9.97
N THR A 124 -1.96 8.45 11.25
CA THR A 124 -1.41 9.75 11.69
C THR A 124 -0.39 9.59 12.83
N GLY A 125 0.46 10.61 13.03
CA GLY A 125 1.36 10.69 14.18
C GLY A 125 0.70 11.24 15.46
N ASN A 126 -0.57 11.70 15.36
CA ASN A 126 -1.28 12.32 16.47
C ASN A 126 -2.69 11.70 16.66
N PRO A 127 -2.88 10.84 17.69
CA PRO A 127 -4.16 10.20 17.96
C PRO A 127 -5.28 11.18 18.38
N ASP A 128 -4.92 12.39 18.84
CA ASP A 128 -5.88 13.43 19.21
C ASP A 128 -6.27 14.36 18.04
N SER A 129 -5.74 14.11 16.85
CA SER A 129 -6.02 14.90 15.65
C SER A 129 -7.48 14.80 15.19
N LEU A 130 -7.92 15.79 14.42
CA LEU A 130 -9.29 15.77 13.85
C LEU A 130 -9.48 14.57 12.92
N LEU A 131 -8.49 14.24 12.10
CA LEU A 131 -8.56 13.08 11.22
C LEU A 131 -8.75 11.78 12.01
N ALA A 132 -7.99 11.59 13.11
CA ALA A 132 -8.15 10.42 13.98
C ALA A 132 -9.54 10.35 14.60
N LYS A 133 -10.09 11.50 15.04
CA LYS A 133 -11.43 11.58 15.65
C LYS A 133 -12.57 11.29 14.67
N TYR A 134 -12.40 11.60 13.39
CA TYR A 134 -13.37 11.30 12.34
C TYR A 134 -13.27 9.86 11.81
N SER A 135 -12.24 9.12 12.20
CA SER A 135 -11.99 7.77 11.69
C SER A 135 -12.66 6.70 12.56
N ASN A 136 -13.11 5.63 11.93
CA ASN A 136 -13.61 4.45 12.61
C ASN A 136 -12.47 3.72 13.34
N HIS A 137 -11.29 3.66 12.69
CA HIS A 137 -10.07 3.12 13.28
C HIS A 137 -8.89 4.05 12.95
N HIS A 138 -8.06 4.26 13.97
CA HIS A 138 -6.86 5.10 13.85
C HIS A 138 -5.62 4.27 14.13
N ILE A 139 -4.67 4.29 13.20
CA ILE A 139 -3.36 3.66 13.34
C ILE A 139 -2.35 4.76 13.65
N THR A 140 -1.71 4.67 14.80
CA THR A 140 -0.69 5.62 15.21
C THR A 140 0.62 5.33 14.50
N VAL A 141 1.16 6.31 13.78
CA VAL A 141 2.51 6.28 13.19
C VAL A 141 3.29 7.49 13.68
N LYS A 142 3.96 7.33 14.80
CA LYS A 142 4.66 8.43 15.47
C LYS A 142 6.18 8.22 15.41
N VAL A 143 6.91 9.25 15.01
CA VAL A 143 8.37 9.25 14.99
C VAL A 143 8.91 10.28 15.99
N LYS A 144 10.07 9.99 16.56
CA LYS A 144 10.74 10.90 17.53
C LYS A 144 11.30 12.13 16.85
N LYS A 145 11.88 11.95 15.66
CA LYS A 145 12.47 12.99 14.81
C LYS A 145 12.51 12.55 13.36
N GLU A 146 12.63 13.51 12.48
CA GLU A 146 12.97 13.23 11.09
C GLU A 146 14.49 12.95 10.95
N ALA A 147 14.89 12.14 9.95
CA ALA A 147 16.31 11.97 9.61
C ALA A 147 16.91 13.23 8.99
N CYS A 148 16.07 14.15 8.52
CA CYS A 148 16.46 15.48 8.07
C CYS A 148 17.16 16.25 9.20
N PRO A 149 18.38 16.81 8.99
CA PRO A 149 19.12 17.55 10.03
C PRO A 149 18.37 18.74 10.62
N LEU A 150 17.45 19.33 9.85
CA LEU A 150 16.61 20.44 10.28
C LEU A 150 15.30 19.98 10.94
N ASN A 151 15.05 18.67 10.98
CA ASN A 151 13.78 18.08 11.45
C ASN A 151 12.54 18.65 10.73
N LEU A 152 12.66 19.05 9.47
CA LEU A 152 11.61 19.70 8.67
C LEU A 152 11.13 18.83 7.51
N ALA A 153 12.05 18.23 6.76
CA ALA A 153 11.69 17.40 5.61
C ALA A 153 11.16 16.04 6.09
N PRO A 154 9.97 15.64 5.67
CA PRO A 154 9.42 14.31 5.98
C PRO A 154 10.32 13.21 5.40
N THR A 155 10.91 12.42 6.28
CA THR A 155 11.82 11.32 6.00
C THR A 155 11.43 10.11 6.86
N SER A 156 11.84 10.07 8.14
CA SER A 156 11.44 9.01 9.08
C SER A 156 9.93 8.82 9.17
N SER A 157 9.16 9.91 9.19
CA SER A 157 7.69 9.84 9.25
C SER A 157 7.08 9.21 8.00
N THR A 158 7.59 9.55 6.81
CA THR A 158 7.10 8.97 5.55
C THR A 158 7.52 7.52 5.39
N THR A 159 8.73 7.17 5.78
CA THR A 159 9.24 5.79 5.75
C THR A 159 8.47 4.90 6.73
N ALA A 160 8.20 5.38 7.94
CA ALA A 160 7.38 4.67 8.93
C ALA A 160 5.93 4.48 8.44
N ALA A 161 5.32 5.52 7.85
CA ALA A 161 3.97 5.42 7.30
C ALA A 161 3.89 4.41 6.13
N LEU A 162 4.91 4.40 5.27
CA LEU A 162 5.02 3.43 4.19
C LEU A 162 5.13 2.00 4.73
N ALA A 163 6.02 1.76 5.68
CA ALA A 163 6.22 0.45 6.30
C ALA A 163 4.95 -0.05 7.00
N THR A 164 4.20 0.84 7.66
CA THR A 164 2.91 0.51 8.27
C THR A 164 1.85 0.16 7.23
N GLY A 165 1.81 0.88 6.11
CA GLY A 165 0.93 0.54 4.98
C GLY A 165 1.28 -0.82 4.35
N ASP A 166 2.56 -1.13 4.22
CA ASP A 166 3.01 -2.45 3.77
C ASP A 166 2.65 -3.55 4.79
N ALA A 167 2.72 -3.25 6.09
CA ALA A 167 2.28 -4.18 7.14
C ALA A 167 0.78 -4.50 7.02
N LEU A 168 -0.09 -3.51 6.72
CA LEU A 168 -1.51 -3.74 6.43
C LEU A 168 -1.69 -4.67 5.21
N ALA A 169 -0.98 -4.40 4.12
CA ALA A 169 -1.06 -5.23 2.91
C ALA A 169 -0.60 -6.68 3.16
N ILE A 170 0.49 -6.87 3.90
CA ILE A 170 1.01 -8.20 4.26
C ILE A 170 0.04 -8.93 5.20
N ALA A 171 -0.53 -8.24 6.19
CA ALA A 171 -1.54 -8.83 7.07
C ALA A 171 -2.76 -9.32 6.26
N LEU A 172 -3.27 -8.50 5.33
CA LEU A 172 -4.36 -8.88 4.42
C LEU A 172 -4.01 -10.09 3.54
N MET A 173 -2.78 -10.15 3.00
CA MET A 173 -2.30 -11.33 2.24
C MET A 173 -2.36 -12.60 3.09
N GLN A 174 -1.91 -12.53 4.33
CA GLN A 174 -1.90 -13.68 5.25
C GLN A 174 -3.32 -14.13 5.58
N VAL A 175 -4.21 -13.20 5.94
CA VAL A 175 -5.61 -13.51 6.26
C VAL A 175 -6.36 -14.06 5.05
N ARG A 176 -6.05 -13.59 3.84
CA ARG A 176 -6.65 -14.09 2.57
C ARG A 176 -6.01 -15.39 2.07
N HIS A 177 -4.96 -15.90 2.73
CA HIS A 177 -4.18 -17.04 2.23
C HIS A 177 -3.69 -16.85 0.78
N PHE A 178 -3.24 -15.61 0.47
CA PHE A 178 -2.79 -15.21 -0.85
C PHE A 178 -1.57 -16.02 -1.31
N LYS A 179 -1.65 -16.58 -2.51
CA LYS A 179 -0.66 -17.54 -3.04
C LYS A 179 0.19 -16.91 -4.16
N PRO A 180 1.37 -17.49 -4.47
CA PRO A 180 2.18 -17.03 -5.60
C PRO A 180 1.45 -17.01 -6.94
N ARG A 181 0.49 -17.92 -7.15
CA ARG A 181 -0.33 -17.96 -8.36
C ARG A 181 -1.27 -16.76 -8.46
N ASP A 182 -1.81 -16.30 -7.32
CA ASP A 182 -2.67 -15.11 -7.25
C ASP A 182 -1.84 -13.85 -7.60
N PHE A 183 -0.61 -13.77 -7.07
CA PHE A 183 0.33 -12.69 -7.42
C PHE A 183 0.64 -12.66 -8.92
N ALA A 184 0.83 -13.82 -9.53
CA ALA A 184 1.11 -13.93 -10.96
C ALA A 184 -0.03 -13.37 -11.84
N GLN A 185 -1.29 -13.55 -11.43
CA GLN A 185 -2.46 -13.00 -12.13
C GLN A 185 -2.44 -11.46 -12.22
N PHE A 186 -1.93 -10.79 -11.17
CA PHE A 186 -1.80 -9.33 -11.14
C PHE A 186 -0.51 -8.83 -11.82
N HIS A 187 0.44 -9.74 -12.16
CA HIS A 187 1.73 -9.42 -12.77
C HIS A 187 2.03 -10.27 -14.01
N PRO A 188 1.11 -10.34 -15.00
CA PRO A 188 1.23 -11.30 -16.11
C PRO A 188 2.46 -11.04 -17.00
N GLY A 189 2.93 -9.79 -17.10
CA GLY A 189 4.10 -9.41 -17.89
C GLY A 189 5.44 -9.60 -17.19
N GLY A 190 5.47 -9.84 -15.88
CA GLY A 190 6.68 -10.02 -15.09
C GLY A 190 7.27 -11.43 -15.28
N GLU A 191 8.57 -11.59 -14.95
CA GLU A 191 9.26 -12.88 -15.03
C GLU A 191 8.56 -13.97 -14.20
N LEU A 192 8.12 -13.62 -12.98
CA LEU A 192 7.36 -14.52 -12.11
C LEU A 192 5.99 -14.86 -12.70
N GLY A 193 5.29 -13.89 -13.29
CA GLY A 193 4.01 -14.11 -13.98
C GLY A 193 4.15 -15.09 -15.12
N LYS A 194 5.09 -14.88 -16.01
CA LYS A 194 5.41 -15.79 -17.11
C LYS A 194 5.70 -17.19 -16.61
N ARG A 195 6.58 -17.33 -15.60
CA ARG A 195 6.97 -18.63 -15.04
C ARG A 195 5.81 -19.40 -14.41
N LEU A 196 4.87 -18.72 -13.75
CA LEU A 196 3.77 -19.35 -13.01
C LEU A 196 2.48 -19.55 -13.83
N LEU A 197 2.28 -18.74 -14.90
CA LEU A 197 1.08 -18.78 -15.72
C LEU A 197 1.31 -19.46 -17.07
N THR A 198 2.54 -19.51 -17.58
CA THR A 198 2.84 -20.16 -18.86
C THR A 198 2.64 -21.68 -18.74
N THR A 199 1.81 -22.22 -19.62
CA THR A 199 1.57 -23.65 -19.76
C THR A 199 2.47 -24.25 -20.84
N ALA A 200 2.57 -25.57 -20.88
CA ALA A 200 3.25 -26.24 -21.97
C ALA A 200 2.63 -25.92 -23.34
N GLU A 201 1.31 -25.74 -23.39
CA GLU A 201 0.53 -25.36 -24.59
C GLU A 201 0.93 -23.96 -25.10
N ASP A 202 1.25 -23.01 -24.21
CA ASP A 202 1.65 -21.64 -24.58
C ASP A 202 3.07 -21.59 -25.20
N VAL A 203 3.91 -22.57 -24.94
CA VAL A 203 5.32 -22.57 -25.39
C VAL A 203 5.66 -23.70 -26.36
N MET A 204 4.81 -24.72 -26.48
CA MET A 204 5.04 -25.79 -27.42
C MET A 204 4.84 -25.30 -28.86
N ARG A 205 5.60 -25.88 -29.79
CA ARG A 205 5.35 -25.70 -31.21
C ARG A 205 4.05 -26.41 -31.57
N SER A 206 3.13 -25.73 -32.20
CA SER A 206 1.87 -26.31 -32.72
C SER A 206 1.94 -26.63 -34.24
N ASP A 207 2.93 -26.02 -34.90
CA ASP A 207 3.25 -26.21 -36.30
C ASP A 207 4.46 -27.15 -36.45
N ASP A 208 4.43 -27.97 -37.47
CA ASP A 208 5.50 -28.91 -37.81
C ASP A 208 5.91 -29.85 -36.66
N MET A 209 4.90 -30.41 -35.99
CA MET A 209 5.10 -31.39 -34.93
C MET A 209 5.66 -32.69 -35.56
N PRO A 210 6.76 -33.27 -35.00
CA PRO A 210 7.27 -34.55 -35.46
C PRO A 210 6.29 -35.66 -35.02
N ILE A 211 5.20 -35.82 -35.76
CA ILE A 211 4.23 -36.90 -35.54
C ILE A 211 4.79 -38.14 -36.23
N ILE A 212 5.22 -39.08 -35.43
CA ILE A 212 5.70 -40.37 -35.91
C ILE A 212 4.52 -41.36 -35.89
N PRO A 213 4.15 -41.98 -37.03
CA PRO A 213 3.16 -43.03 -37.07
C PRO A 213 3.56 -44.19 -36.13
N LYS A 214 2.57 -44.78 -35.46
CA LYS A 214 2.81 -45.85 -34.46
C LYS A 214 3.52 -47.05 -35.04
N GLU A 215 3.39 -47.26 -36.34
CA GLU A 215 3.95 -48.37 -37.13
C GLU A 215 5.35 -48.09 -37.68
N MET A 216 5.90 -46.89 -37.46
CA MET A 216 7.21 -46.48 -37.96
C MET A 216 8.32 -47.25 -37.18
N HIS A 217 9.23 -47.87 -37.88
CA HIS A 217 10.35 -48.54 -37.26
C HIS A 217 11.46 -47.57 -36.84
N LEU A 218 12.11 -47.83 -35.69
CA LEU A 218 13.26 -47.06 -35.24
C LEU A 218 14.40 -47.19 -36.27
N GLY A 219 14.65 -46.11 -37.04
CA GLY A 219 15.67 -46.04 -38.07
C GLY A 219 15.20 -45.53 -39.43
N GLU A 220 13.90 -45.28 -39.59
CA GLU A 220 13.29 -44.49 -40.64
C GLU A 220 13.06 -43.05 -40.20
#